data_7019c2ceee4d33a5d34e83a8da4b3841
#
_entry.id   7019c2ceee4d33a5d34e83a8da4b3841
#
_cell.length_a   1.000
_cell.length_b   1.000
_cell.length_c   1.000
_cell.angle_alpha   90.00
_cell.angle_beta   90.00
_cell.angle_gamma   90.00
#
_symmetry.space_group_name_H-M   'P 1'
#
loop_
_entity.id
_entity.type
_entity.pdbx_description
1 polymer ?
#
loop_
_entity_poly.entity_id
_entity_poly.type
_entity_poly.pdbx_seq_one_letter_code
_entity_poly.pdbx_strand_id
1 'polypeptide(L)'
;MEVFKMKTNNSKPKAKAFLGAAFMLLIAFMFTACPQRAKPKAEEPTPPPGPQKVTFSVEGTPANGTLKAMAGSTEITSGKKVPYGTTVTFTATATAAEHYADEWTIKGGSFKTGGKDGDTTATVQITGETEVKVTFSRYKSVAFGTNGADLAEYLNSSPAAADGNYYIKVTGLKAEHLKGNLDTHESSPLAKILQAHPAKKVALKFGKLPAVTDINSCFKDCKNLVSAAAIPKGVTNMESCFYECKGLTEAPVLPASVTNLRDCFYNCEGLTQAPEIPESVTNMRNCFNGCTNLTQISPFPANAKVTNMNGCFSECESLTQVPALPASVTDITNCFRKCKNLTQAPEIPASVTQMTRCFYVCVKLTQAPSTIPKGVTNLHSCFDNCRKLTKAPVIPKSVTFMQYCFKFCGELTEVTLECNYGGEESFREAFFSCDKLTAGSIKVPADQVDAYKAGADDMGTEADRFVAAP
;
A
#
# COMPACT_ATOMS: atom_id res chain seq x y z
N MET A 1 0.53 54.46 -13.67
CA MET A 1 0.15 54.62 -15.11
C MET A 1 0.18 53.23 -15.66
N GLU A 2 -0.89 52.55 -15.96
CA GLU A 2 -2.29 52.87 -16.29
C GLU A 2 -3.22 51.82 -15.73
N VAL A 3 -4.38 52.27 -15.31
CA VAL A 3 -5.50 51.50 -14.77
C VAL A 3 -6.33 50.99 -15.97
N PHE A 4 -6.66 49.71 -15.99
CA PHE A 4 -7.76 49.21 -16.82
C PHE A 4 -8.85 48.57 -15.95
N LYS A 5 -9.94 49.30 -15.82
CA LYS A 5 -11.24 48.85 -15.34
C LYS A 5 -11.89 47.96 -16.41
N MET A 6 -12.40 46.81 -16.03
CA MET A 6 -13.40 46.12 -16.83
C MET A 6 -14.73 46.03 -16.09
N LYS A 7 -15.74 46.41 -16.88
CA LYS A 7 -17.16 46.57 -16.54
C LYS A 7 -17.84 45.22 -16.28
N THR A 8 -18.66 45.19 -15.26
CA THR A 8 -19.77 44.25 -15.09
C THR A 8 -20.82 44.40 -16.15
N ASN A 9 -21.31 43.29 -16.71
CA ASN A 9 -22.55 43.28 -17.50
C ASN A 9 -23.48 42.20 -16.96
N ASN A 10 -24.54 42.68 -16.32
CA ASN A 10 -25.72 41.94 -15.87
C ASN A 10 -26.69 41.87 -17.07
N SER A 11 -27.16 40.68 -17.41
CA SER A 11 -28.41 40.58 -18.17
C SER A 11 -29.12 39.24 -17.90
N LYS A 12 -30.21 39.33 -17.16
CA LYS A 12 -31.28 38.31 -17.09
C LYS A 12 -32.10 38.35 -18.41
N PRO A 13 -32.59 37.22 -18.90
CA PRO A 13 -33.75 37.24 -19.80
C PRO A 13 -35.03 36.88 -19.07
N LYS A 14 -36.03 37.67 -19.43
CA LYS A 14 -37.42 37.69 -19.00
C LYS A 14 -38.22 36.52 -19.59
N ALA A 15 -39.18 36.04 -18.80
CA ALA A 15 -40.28 35.20 -19.21
C ALA A 15 -41.15 35.91 -20.27
N LYS A 16 -41.60 35.21 -21.30
CA LYS A 16 -42.72 35.58 -22.18
C LYS A 16 -43.83 34.54 -22.06
N ALA A 17 -44.95 34.98 -21.46
CA ALA A 17 -46.25 34.36 -21.59
C ALA A 17 -46.79 34.61 -23.01
N PHE A 18 -47.40 33.61 -23.61
CA PHE A 18 -48.30 33.80 -24.78
C PHE A 18 -49.68 33.25 -24.45
N LEU A 19 -50.63 34.19 -24.49
CA LEU A 19 -52.07 34.05 -24.43
C LEU A 19 -52.61 33.99 -25.86
N GLY A 20 -53.67 33.22 -26.11
CA GLY A 20 -54.47 33.31 -27.33
C GLY A 20 -55.17 32.00 -27.57
N ALA A 21 -56.34 31.94 -27.34
CA ALA A 21 -57.65 32.39 -27.72
C ALA A 21 -58.42 31.30 -28.50
N ALA A 22 -59.48 30.96 -27.89
CA ALA A 22 -60.83 30.50 -28.30
C ALA A 22 -61.11 30.14 -29.76
N PHE A 23 -61.76 29.00 -29.92
CA PHE A 23 -62.80 28.83 -30.92
C PHE A 23 -64.01 28.03 -30.32
N MET A 24 -65.12 28.74 -30.20
CA MET A 24 -66.46 28.13 -30.00
C MET A 24 -67.02 27.81 -31.36
N LEU A 25 -67.72 26.69 -31.53
CA LEU A 25 -69.01 26.59 -32.24
C LEU A 25 -69.64 25.19 -32.12
N LEU A 26 -70.75 25.15 -31.49
CA LEU A 26 -72.12 24.71 -31.83
C LEU A 26 -72.43 23.18 -31.94
N ILE A 27 -73.13 22.71 -30.95
CA ILE A 27 -74.46 22.12 -30.85
C ILE A 27 -74.87 21.04 -31.88
N ALA A 28 -75.09 19.84 -31.38
CA ALA A 28 -76.36 19.08 -31.73
C ALA A 28 -76.65 18.04 -30.62
N PHE A 29 -77.85 18.11 -30.15
CA PHE A 29 -78.52 17.18 -29.21
C PHE A 29 -78.60 15.77 -29.78
N MET A 30 -78.21 14.76 -28.96
CA MET A 30 -78.89 13.48 -28.93
C MET A 30 -78.74 12.94 -27.53
N PHE A 31 -79.95 12.82 -26.89
CA PHE A 31 -80.13 12.05 -25.67
C PHE A 31 -79.90 10.58 -25.96
N THR A 32 -78.89 9.96 -25.38
CA THR A 32 -78.86 8.52 -25.15
C THR A 32 -78.25 8.26 -23.80
N ALA A 33 -78.97 7.42 -23.08
CA ALA A 33 -78.84 6.89 -21.74
C ALA A 33 -77.43 7.02 -21.08
N CYS A 34 -77.40 7.65 -19.91
CA CYS A 34 -76.32 7.67 -18.96
C CYS A 34 -76.05 6.24 -18.44
N PRO A 35 -74.82 5.64 -18.70
CA PRO A 35 -74.41 4.49 -17.93
C PRO A 35 -74.06 5.00 -16.53
N GLN A 36 -74.63 4.46 -15.53
CA GLN A 36 -74.24 4.71 -14.14
C GLN A 36 -72.73 4.48 -14.02
N ARG A 37 -72.00 5.54 -13.65
CA ARG A 37 -70.57 5.47 -13.30
C ARG A 37 -70.42 4.56 -12.11
N ALA A 38 -69.95 3.32 -12.31
CA ALA A 38 -69.63 2.41 -11.24
C ALA A 38 -68.68 3.15 -10.28
N LYS A 39 -69.02 3.22 -9.01
CA LYS A 39 -68.15 3.70 -7.95
C LYS A 39 -66.86 2.88 -8.05
N PRO A 40 -65.63 3.50 -7.98
CA PRO A 40 -64.41 2.72 -7.90
C PRO A 40 -64.58 1.75 -6.72
N LYS A 41 -64.46 0.44 -7.00
CA LYS A 41 -64.37 -0.59 -6.00
C LYS A 41 -63.23 -0.16 -5.07
N ALA A 42 -63.54 0.03 -3.77
CA ALA A 42 -62.50 0.23 -2.79
C ALA A 42 -61.55 -0.99 -2.93
N GLU A 43 -60.29 -0.75 -3.20
CA GLU A 43 -59.28 -1.79 -3.17
C GLU A 43 -59.37 -2.45 -1.80
N GLU A 44 -59.71 -3.73 -1.78
CA GLU A 44 -59.63 -4.51 -0.54
C GLU A 44 -58.19 -4.36 0.00
N PRO A 45 -58.03 -4.05 1.29
CA PRO A 45 -56.68 -3.92 1.86
C PRO A 45 -55.97 -5.24 1.63
N THR A 46 -54.81 -5.17 0.93
CA THR A 46 -53.98 -6.35 0.74
C THR A 46 -53.70 -6.99 2.09
N PRO A 47 -53.95 -8.31 2.23
CA PRO A 47 -53.71 -8.97 3.51
C PRO A 47 -52.27 -8.73 3.97
N PRO A 48 -52.06 -8.52 5.29
CA PRO A 48 -50.70 -8.26 5.78
C PRO A 48 -49.75 -9.42 5.38
N PRO A 49 -48.51 -9.12 5.03
CA PRO A 49 -47.55 -10.15 4.64
C PRO A 49 -47.46 -11.24 5.72
N GLY A 50 -47.45 -12.51 5.31
CA GLY A 50 -47.32 -13.65 6.23
C GLY A 50 -46.01 -13.63 7.03
N PRO A 51 -45.84 -14.57 7.97
CA PRO A 51 -44.64 -14.63 8.81
C PRO A 51 -43.36 -14.76 7.99
N GLN A 52 -42.35 -13.97 8.33
CA GLN A 52 -41.06 -13.84 7.62
C GLN A 52 -39.97 -14.68 8.30
N LYS A 53 -39.12 -15.32 7.51
CA LYS A 53 -38.01 -16.13 7.99
C LYS A 53 -36.85 -15.26 8.48
N VAL A 54 -36.32 -15.58 9.68
CA VAL A 54 -35.15 -14.92 10.28
C VAL A 54 -34.04 -15.93 10.44
N THR A 55 -32.92 -15.70 9.78
CA THR A 55 -31.68 -16.49 9.93
C THR A 55 -30.61 -15.63 10.60
N PHE A 56 -29.80 -16.27 11.43
CA PHE A 56 -28.66 -15.59 12.06
C PHE A 56 -27.55 -16.56 12.39
N SER A 57 -26.30 -16.07 12.35
CA SER A 57 -25.10 -16.86 12.62
C SER A 57 -23.93 -16.00 13.09
N VAL A 58 -22.97 -16.65 13.72
CA VAL A 58 -21.62 -16.10 13.93
C VAL A 58 -20.74 -16.51 12.75
N GLU A 59 -20.00 -15.57 12.19
CA GLU A 59 -19.02 -15.82 11.14
C GLU A 59 -17.61 -15.89 11.71
N GLY A 60 -16.74 -16.67 11.06
CA GLY A 60 -15.34 -16.88 11.42
C GLY A 60 -15.07 -18.27 11.97
N THR A 61 -13.79 -18.69 11.88
CA THR A 61 -13.33 -20.02 12.34
C THR A 61 -12.03 -19.84 13.10
N PRO A 62 -12.02 -19.99 14.43
CA PRO A 62 -13.15 -20.29 15.33
C PRO A 62 -14.15 -19.15 15.48
N ALA A 63 -15.38 -19.46 15.86
CA ALA A 63 -16.47 -18.46 15.97
C ALA A 63 -16.26 -17.41 17.07
N ASN A 64 -15.49 -17.71 18.12
CA ASN A 64 -15.12 -16.84 19.24
C ASN A 64 -16.28 -16.17 20.00
N GLY A 65 -17.53 -16.54 19.72
CA GLY A 65 -18.69 -15.98 20.37
C GLY A 65 -19.99 -16.69 19.98
N THR A 66 -21.10 -16.21 20.55
CA THR A 66 -22.46 -16.69 20.30
C THR A 66 -23.38 -15.54 19.89
N LEU A 67 -24.42 -15.84 19.13
CA LEU A 67 -25.46 -14.90 18.73
C LEU A 67 -26.83 -15.46 19.12
N LYS A 68 -27.55 -14.76 19.98
CA LYS A 68 -28.93 -15.06 20.38
C LYS A 68 -29.90 -14.05 19.78
N ALA A 69 -31.13 -14.49 19.52
CA ALA A 69 -32.19 -13.64 19.00
C ALA A 69 -33.45 -13.77 19.85
N MET A 70 -34.08 -12.63 20.18
CA MET A 70 -35.32 -12.54 20.99
C MET A 70 -36.42 -11.76 20.22
N ALA A 71 -37.59 -12.32 20.14
CA ALA A 71 -38.81 -11.63 19.71
C ALA A 71 -39.65 -11.30 20.96
N GLY A 72 -39.57 -10.07 21.46
CA GLY A 72 -40.06 -9.74 22.80
C GLY A 72 -39.32 -10.54 23.88
N SER A 73 -40.05 -11.31 24.69
CA SER A 73 -39.50 -12.22 25.71
C SER A 73 -39.18 -13.64 25.20
N THR A 74 -39.50 -13.94 23.94
CA THR A 74 -39.36 -15.30 23.39
C THR A 74 -38.07 -15.43 22.62
N GLU A 75 -37.21 -16.40 23.00
CA GLU A 75 -36.01 -16.75 22.22
C GLU A 75 -36.42 -17.46 20.93
N ILE A 76 -35.82 -17.08 19.82
CA ILE A 76 -36.05 -17.68 18.51
C ILE A 76 -34.78 -18.38 18.03
N THR A 77 -34.95 -19.51 17.34
CA THR A 77 -33.88 -20.24 16.69
C THR A 77 -33.65 -19.72 15.26
N SER A 78 -32.43 -19.79 14.75
CA SER A 78 -32.11 -19.41 13.38
C SER A 78 -32.92 -20.24 12.38
N GLY A 79 -33.54 -19.58 11.39
CA GLY A 79 -34.44 -20.18 10.42
C GLY A 79 -35.94 -20.13 10.80
N LYS A 80 -36.30 -19.68 12.00
CA LYS A 80 -37.70 -19.55 12.45
C LYS A 80 -38.42 -18.41 11.72
N LYS A 81 -39.70 -18.62 11.43
CA LYS A 81 -40.59 -17.56 10.93
C LYS A 81 -41.18 -16.76 12.08
N VAL A 82 -41.20 -15.45 11.98
CA VAL A 82 -41.82 -14.50 12.93
C VAL A 82 -42.82 -13.63 12.20
N PRO A 83 -43.90 -13.14 12.88
CA PRO A 83 -44.89 -12.26 12.27
C PRO A 83 -44.25 -11.02 11.62
N TYR A 84 -44.79 -10.58 10.50
CA TYR A 84 -44.38 -9.32 9.86
C TYR A 84 -44.51 -8.15 10.85
N GLY A 85 -43.55 -7.24 10.86
CA GLY A 85 -43.49 -6.09 11.77
C GLY A 85 -42.88 -6.40 13.15
N THR A 86 -42.58 -7.67 13.48
CA THR A 86 -41.94 -8.03 14.75
C THR A 86 -40.57 -7.36 14.88
N THR A 87 -40.28 -6.77 16.05
CA THR A 87 -38.91 -6.34 16.38
C THR A 87 -38.18 -7.51 17.01
N VAL A 88 -37.03 -7.89 16.42
CA VAL A 88 -36.14 -8.92 16.94
C VAL A 88 -34.88 -8.25 17.48
N THR A 89 -34.50 -8.61 18.71
CA THR A 89 -33.24 -8.16 19.35
C THR A 89 -32.24 -9.29 19.25
N PHE A 90 -31.07 -8.99 18.68
CA PHE A 90 -29.93 -9.88 18.60
C PHE A 90 -28.89 -9.48 19.67
N THR A 91 -28.35 -10.47 20.37
CA THR A 91 -27.33 -10.27 21.41
C THR A 91 -26.12 -11.12 21.06
N ALA A 92 -24.98 -10.48 20.84
CA ALA A 92 -23.69 -11.08 20.59
C ALA A 92 -22.90 -11.18 21.91
N THR A 93 -22.40 -12.37 22.23
CA THR A 93 -21.62 -12.62 23.45
C THR A 93 -20.31 -13.30 23.06
N ALA A 94 -19.18 -12.66 23.37
CA ALA A 94 -17.87 -13.27 23.16
C ALA A 94 -17.69 -14.47 24.13
N THR A 95 -17.17 -15.58 23.62
CA THR A 95 -16.84 -16.79 24.40
C THR A 95 -15.34 -16.98 24.57
N ALA A 96 -14.53 -16.39 23.70
CA ALA A 96 -13.07 -16.37 23.84
C ALA A 96 -12.62 -15.11 24.58
N ALA A 97 -11.62 -15.27 25.47
CA ALA A 97 -11.04 -14.15 26.21
C ALA A 97 -10.46 -13.09 25.25
N GLU A 98 -10.53 -11.83 25.64
CA GLU A 98 -10.05 -10.68 24.85
C GLU A 98 -10.68 -10.54 23.44
N HIS A 99 -11.84 -11.15 23.20
CA HIS A 99 -12.59 -10.96 21.95
C HIS A 99 -13.81 -10.07 22.18
N TYR A 100 -14.18 -9.35 21.16
CA TYR A 100 -15.29 -8.38 21.14
C TYR A 100 -16.14 -8.62 19.89
N ALA A 101 -17.42 -8.34 19.94
CA ALA A 101 -18.25 -8.27 18.74
C ALA A 101 -17.64 -7.21 17.79
N ASP A 102 -17.41 -7.58 16.54
CA ASP A 102 -16.66 -6.75 15.59
C ASP A 102 -17.58 -6.20 14.50
N GLU A 103 -17.92 -7.00 13.50
CA GLU A 103 -18.74 -6.54 12.38
C GLU A 103 -20.11 -7.21 12.40
N TRP A 104 -21.15 -6.39 12.22
CA TRP A 104 -22.51 -6.83 12.03
C TRP A 104 -22.91 -6.65 10.57
N THR A 105 -23.51 -7.68 9.97
CA THR A 105 -24.05 -7.61 8.63
C THR A 105 -25.54 -7.99 8.64
N ILE A 106 -26.32 -7.36 7.77
CA ILE A 106 -27.74 -7.65 7.60
C ILE A 106 -28.08 -7.70 6.11
N LYS A 107 -28.87 -8.70 5.75
CA LYS A 107 -29.46 -8.85 4.41
C LYS A 107 -30.99 -8.94 4.57
N GLY A 108 -31.72 -8.27 3.69
CA GLY A 108 -33.20 -8.27 3.71
C GLY A 108 -33.83 -7.34 4.75
N GLY A 109 -33.08 -6.30 5.19
CA GLY A 109 -33.57 -5.32 6.15
C GLY A 109 -32.49 -4.29 6.52
N SER A 110 -32.74 -3.55 7.61
CA SER A 110 -31.79 -2.63 8.22
C SER A 110 -31.86 -2.72 9.74
N PHE A 111 -30.76 -2.41 10.42
CA PHE A 111 -30.77 -2.28 11.87
C PHE A 111 -31.56 -1.04 12.30
N LYS A 112 -32.48 -1.21 13.26
CA LYS A 112 -33.24 -0.12 13.88
C LYS A 112 -32.39 0.58 14.95
N THR A 113 -31.72 -0.23 15.78
CA THR A 113 -30.74 0.23 16.78
C THR A 113 -29.59 -0.75 16.85
N GLY A 114 -28.40 -0.28 17.25
CA GLY A 114 -27.20 -1.12 17.33
C GLY A 114 -26.73 -1.64 15.96
N GLY A 115 -25.99 -2.73 15.97
CA GLY A 115 -25.45 -3.34 14.76
C GLY A 115 -24.29 -2.55 14.14
N LYS A 116 -23.64 -1.71 14.91
CA LYS A 116 -22.37 -1.04 14.56
C LYS A 116 -21.20 -1.87 15.06
N ASP A 117 -20.04 -1.55 14.55
CA ASP A 117 -18.78 -2.15 15.00
C ASP A 117 -18.61 -2.01 16.52
N GLY A 118 -18.45 -3.14 17.19
CA GLY A 118 -18.30 -3.21 18.65
C GLY A 118 -19.58 -3.26 19.46
N ASP A 119 -20.77 -3.09 18.86
CA ASP A 119 -22.04 -3.24 19.57
C ASP A 119 -22.25 -4.70 19.99
N THR A 120 -22.70 -4.91 21.22
CA THR A 120 -23.10 -6.24 21.71
C THR A 120 -24.55 -6.59 21.40
N THR A 121 -25.35 -5.60 20.95
CA THR A 121 -26.77 -5.79 20.63
C THR A 121 -27.13 -5.06 19.34
N ALA A 122 -28.12 -5.63 18.63
CA ALA A 122 -28.74 -5.01 17.47
C ALA A 122 -30.22 -5.33 17.43
N THR A 123 -31.05 -4.39 16.98
CA THR A 123 -32.48 -4.64 16.77
C THR A 123 -32.88 -4.47 15.31
N VAL A 124 -33.76 -5.33 14.83
CA VAL A 124 -34.25 -5.31 13.45
C VAL A 124 -35.77 -5.42 13.48
N GLN A 125 -36.47 -4.57 12.73
CA GLN A 125 -37.92 -4.77 12.46
C GLN A 125 -38.06 -5.68 11.23
N ILE A 126 -38.71 -6.82 11.38
CA ILE A 126 -38.80 -7.85 10.36
C ILE A 126 -39.90 -7.49 9.36
N THR A 127 -39.52 -7.02 8.19
CA THR A 127 -40.39 -6.64 7.07
C THR A 127 -40.20 -7.51 5.83
N GLY A 128 -39.39 -8.55 5.93
CA GLY A 128 -39.04 -9.52 4.88
C GLY A 128 -38.14 -10.62 5.41
N GLU A 129 -37.76 -11.56 4.54
CA GLU A 129 -36.69 -12.52 4.89
C GLU A 129 -35.44 -11.78 5.32
N THR A 130 -34.94 -12.09 6.51
CA THR A 130 -33.83 -11.35 7.13
C THR A 130 -32.72 -12.32 7.54
N GLU A 131 -31.48 -11.98 7.17
CA GLU A 131 -30.29 -12.67 7.62
C GLU A 131 -29.40 -11.69 8.40
N VAL A 132 -29.02 -12.06 9.64
CA VAL A 132 -28.11 -11.27 10.49
C VAL A 132 -26.89 -12.09 10.84
N LYS A 133 -25.70 -11.51 10.68
CA LYS A 133 -24.43 -12.14 11.03
C LYS A 133 -23.59 -11.20 11.86
N VAL A 134 -22.74 -11.79 12.73
CA VAL A 134 -21.77 -11.07 13.54
C VAL A 134 -20.43 -11.80 13.51
N THR A 135 -19.33 -11.04 13.48
CA THR A 135 -17.97 -11.56 13.68
C THR A 135 -17.45 -11.17 15.06
N PHE A 136 -16.43 -11.88 15.53
CA PHE A 136 -15.71 -11.54 16.76
C PHE A 136 -14.22 -11.39 16.47
N SER A 137 -13.58 -10.39 17.05
CA SER A 137 -12.14 -10.18 16.92
C SER A 137 -11.54 -9.66 18.22
N ARG A 138 -10.19 -9.70 18.33
CA ARG A 138 -9.47 -9.12 19.47
C ARG A 138 -9.46 -7.59 19.46
N TYR A 139 -9.90 -6.95 18.38
CA TYR A 139 -9.87 -5.50 18.23
C TYR A 139 -11.04 -4.84 18.98
N LYS A 140 -10.73 -4.06 19.99
CA LYS A 140 -11.68 -3.21 20.70
C LYS A 140 -12.06 -2.00 19.84
N SER A 141 -13.36 -1.79 19.61
CA SER A 141 -13.82 -0.57 18.93
C SER A 141 -13.67 0.65 19.84
N VAL A 142 -12.90 1.64 19.38
CA VAL A 142 -12.62 2.89 20.08
C VAL A 142 -12.88 4.04 19.12
N ALA A 143 -13.69 5.02 19.53
CA ALA A 143 -13.90 6.21 18.73
C ALA A 143 -12.61 7.03 18.66
N PHE A 144 -12.37 7.72 17.52
CA PHE A 144 -11.29 8.72 17.46
C PHE A 144 -11.62 9.90 18.36
N GLY A 145 -12.89 10.30 18.41
CA GLY A 145 -13.37 11.42 19.19
C GLY A 145 -12.93 12.78 18.62
N THR A 146 -13.22 13.84 19.36
CA THR A 146 -12.80 15.19 18.97
C THR A 146 -11.29 15.31 19.11
N ASN A 147 -10.61 15.57 17.98
CA ASN A 147 -9.15 15.68 17.93
C ASN A 147 -8.37 14.50 18.53
N GLY A 148 -8.97 13.30 18.52
CA GLY A 148 -8.35 12.08 19.03
C GLY A 148 -8.52 11.86 20.54
N ALA A 149 -9.39 12.62 21.22
CA ALA A 149 -9.52 12.60 22.68
C ALA A 149 -9.93 11.21 23.22
N ASP A 150 -10.93 10.54 22.59
CA ASP A 150 -11.42 9.24 23.07
C ASP A 150 -10.35 8.14 22.89
N LEU A 151 -9.61 8.19 21.78
CA LEU A 151 -8.50 7.26 21.54
C LEU A 151 -7.36 7.48 22.53
N ALA A 152 -7.02 8.74 22.82
CA ALA A 152 -5.99 9.11 23.80
C ALA A 152 -6.38 8.65 25.21
N GLU A 153 -7.63 8.89 25.61
CA GLU A 153 -8.18 8.45 26.91
C GLU A 153 -8.11 6.92 27.02
N TYR A 154 -8.52 6.20 25.99
CA TYR A 154 -8.41 4.74 25.95
C TYR A 154 -6.96 4.26 26.16
N LEU A 155 -6.01 4.83 25.44
CA LEU A 155 -4.59 4.48 25.57
C LEU A 155 -4.02 4.81 26.93
N ASN A 156 -4.52 5.85 27.63
CA ASN A 156 -4.09 6.22 28.97
C ASN A 156 -4.65 5.29 30.05
N SER A 157 -5.94 4.94 29.97
CA SER A 157 -6.68 4.29 31.04
C SER A 157 -6.81 2.78 30.92
N SER A 158 -6.73 2.21 29.71
CA SER A 158 -6.97 0.77 29.48
C SER A 158 -5.71 -0.05 29.66
N PRO A 159 -5.83 -1.31 30.15
CA PRO A 159 -4.72 -2.27 30.15
C PRO A 159 -4.46 -2.80 28.73
N ALA A 160 -3.23 -3.27 28.51
CA ALA A 160 -2.90 -4.06 27.32
C ALA A 160 -3.52 -5.46 27.40
N ALA A 161 -3.63 -6.15 26.28
CA ALA A 161 -3.91 -7.57 26.22
C ALA A 161 -2.77 -8.39 26.86
N ALA A 162 -2.98 -9.70 27.07
CA ALA A 162 -2.02 -10.58 27.76
C ALA A 162 -0.64 -10.64 27.07
N ASP A 163 -0.59 -10.39 25.75
CA ASP A 163 0.67 -10.31 24.98
C ASP A 163 1.32 -8.91 24.98
N GLY A 164 0.79 -7.98 25.76
CA GLY A 164 1.29 -6.61 25.90
C GLY A 164 0.89 -5.65 24.77
N ASN A 165 0.05 -6.07 23.84
CA ASN A 165 -0.41 -5.25 22.75
C ASN A 165 -1.79 -4.61 23.02
N TYR A 166 -2.07 -3.49 22.38
CA TYR A 166 -3.36 -2.82 22.33
C TYR A 166 -4.00 -3.09 20.96
N TYR A 167 -5.02 -3.94 20.91
CA TYR A 167 -5.77 -4.24 19.69
C TYR A 167 -6.93 -3.27 19.56
N ILE A 168 -6.80 -2.28 18.65
CA ILE A 168 -7.73 -1.16 18.54
C ILE A 168 -8.33 -1.07 17.15
N LYS A 169 -9.67 -1.13 17.06
CA LYS A 169 -10.43 -0.75 15.86
C LYS A 169 -10.86 0.71 16.02
N VAL A 170 -10.18 1.63 15.34
CA VAL A 170 -10.50 3.06 15.45
C VAL A 170 -11.70 3.38 14.56
N THR A 171 -12.75 3.96 15.17
CA THR A 171 -14.00 4.37 14.51
C THR A 171 -14.15 5.89 14.48
N GLY A 172 -15.04 6.41 13.65
CA GLY A 172 -15.30 7.86 13.56
C GLY A 172 -14.19 8.68 12.89
N LEU A 173 -13.25 8.01 12.21
CA LEU A 173 -12.20 8.69 11.47
C LEU A 173 -12.75 9.39 10.22
N LYS A 174 -12.21 10.55 9.92
CA LYS A 174 -12.41 11.29 8.67
C LYS A 174 -11.14 11.22 7.82
N ALA A 175 -11.24 11.58 6.55
CA ALA A 175 -10.08 11.59 5.63
C ALA A 175 -8.92 12.47 6.15
N GLU A 176 -9.24 13.63 6.71
CA GLU A 176 -8.29 14.58 7.29
C GLU A 176 -7.48 14.01 8.46
N HIS A 177 -8.03 13.02 9.20
CA HIS A 177 -7.34 12.37 10.31
C HIS A 177 -6.24 11.39 9.86
N LEU A 178 -6.27 10.99 8.57
CA LEU A 178 -5.40 9.97 7.99
C LEU A 178 -4.30 10.54 7.09
N LYS A 179 -4.27 11.85 6.89
CA LYS A 179 -3.32 12.51 6.00
C LYS A 179 -2.39 13.41 6.80
N GLY A 180 -1.07 13.24 6.58
CA GLY A 180 -0.05 14.17 7.06
C GLY A 180 0.21 15.29 6.07
N ASN A 181 1.26 16.08 6.32
CA ASN A 181 1.73 17.13 5.43
C ASN A 181 3.17 16.83 4.99
N LEU A 182 3.37 16.57 3.69
CA LEU A 182 4.68 16.26 3.14
C LEU A 182 5.60 17.49 3.11
N ASP A 183 5.06 18.69 2.91
CA ASP A 183 5.84 19.94 2.83
C ASP A 183 6.43 20.33 4.18
N THR A 184 5.66 20.16 5.27
CA THR A 184 6.09 20.43 6.64
C THR A 184 6.62 19.18 7.34
N HIS A 185 6.62 18.02 6.68
CA HIS A 185 7.00 16.72 7.23
C HIS A 185 6.18 16.30 8.47
N GLU A 186 4.98 16.80 8.62
CA GLU A 186 4.11 16.46 9.75
C GLU A 186 3.36 15.15 9.54
N SER A 187 3.25 14.40 10.64
CA SER A 187 2.42 13.20 10.73
C SER A 187 0.94 13.53 10.76
N SER A 188 0.08 12.56 10.42
CA SER A 188 -1.37 12.71 10.51
C SER A 188 -1.85 12.97 11.95
N PRO A 189 -3.07 13.52 12.14
CA PRO A 189 -3.69 13.61 13.47
C PRO A 189 -3.76 12.27 14.20
N LEU A 190 -4.06 11.16 13.51
CA LEU A 190 -4.05 9.82 14.10
C LEU A 190 -2.65 9.43 14.60
N ALA A 191 -1.62 9.64 13.78
CA ALA A 191 -0.24 9.34 14.18
C ALA A 191 0.20 10.15 15.40
N LYS A 192 -0.15 11.43 15.49
CA LYS A 192 0.19 12.30 16.64
C LYS A 192 -0.33 11.71 17.97
N ILE A 193 -1.52 11.08 17.97
CA ILE A 193 -2.05 10.40 19.17
C ILE A 193 -1.21 9.16 19.50
N LEU A 194 -0.84 8.34 18.52
CA LEU A 194 -0.01 7.14 18.75
C LEU A 194 1.39 7.53 19.23
N GLN A 195 2.01 8.55 18.65
CA GLN A 195 3.33 9.06 19.01
C GLN A 195 3.37 9.60 20.45
N ALA A 196 2.25 10.18 20.94
CA ALA A 196 2.13 10.64 22.32
C ALA A 196 2.13 9.49 23.35
N HIS A 197 1.96 8.24 22.91
CA HIS A 197 1.90 7.04 23.75
C HIS A 197 2.98 6.00 23.36
N PRO A 198 4.28 6.36 23.36
CA PRO A 198 5.34 5.51 22.75
C PRO A 198 5.54 4.16 23.42
N ALA A 199 5.17 4.01 24.70
CA ALA A 199 5.24 2.76 25.43
C ALA A 199 4.10 1.77 25.13
N LYS A 200 3.05 2.20 24.43
CA LYS A 200 1.86 1.41 24.14
C LYS A 200 2.00 0.75 22.75
N LYS A 201 2.29 -0.55 22.70
CA LYS A 201 2.37 -1.30 21.44
C LYS A 201 0.97 -1.46 20.83
N VAL A 202 0.72 -0.86 19.68
CA VAL A 202 -0.61 -0.79 19.06
C VAL A 202 -0.68 -1.64 17.80
N ALA A 203 -1.62 -2.59 17.80
CA ALA A 203 -2.14 -3.24 16.60
C ALA A 203 -3.42 -2.51 16.21
N LEU A 204 -3.46 -1.92 15.03
CA LEU A 204 -4.55 -1.02 14.64
C LEU A 204 -5.37 -1.59 13.47
N LYS A 205 -6.69 -1.45 13.55
CA LYS A 205 -7.65 -1.72 12.48
C LYS A 205 -8.51 -0.47 12.26
N PHE A 206 -8.86 -0.19 11.03
CA PHE A 206 -9.83 0.86 10.75
C PHE A 206 -11.26 0.33 10.85
N GLY A 207 -12.16 1.09 11.48
CA GLY A 207 -13.59 0.95 11.31
C GLY A 207 -14.04 1.44 9.92
N LYS A 208 -15.35 1.67 9.77
CA LYS A 208 -15.86 2.21 8.50
C LYS A 208 -15.24 3.59 8.22
N LEU A 209 -14.59 3.73 7.07
CA LEU A 209 -13.97 4.97 6.61
C LEU A 209 -14.79 5.61 5.47
N PRO A 210 -14.75 6.95 5.32
CA PRO A 210 -15.17 7.61 4.09
C PRO A 210 -14.26 7.20 2.92
N ALA A 211 -14.62 7.58 1.71
CA ALA A 211 -13.75 7.39 0.55
C ALA A 211 -12.45 8.19 0.75
N VAL A 212 -11.32 7.49 0.76
CA VAL A 212 -9.98 8.06 0.96
C VAL A 212 -9.07 7.57 -0.16
N THR A 213 -8.37 8.50 -0.81
CA THR A 213 -7.42 8.19 -1.88
C THR A 213 -5.97 8.49 -1.50
N ASP A 214 -5.75 9.33 -0.48
CA ASP A 214 -4.44 9.79 -0.05
C ASP A 214 -4.29 9.65 1.47
N ILE A 215 -3.34 8.83 1.89
CA ILE A 215 -2.96 8.60 3.29
C ILE A 215 -1.47 8.81 3.50
N ASN A 216 -0.90 9.82 2.80
CA ASN A 216 0.51 10.13 2.99
C ASN A 216 0.82 10.44 4.47
N SER A 217 1.97 9.98 4.93
CA SER A 217 2.45 10.17 6.32
C SER A 217 1.43 9.76 7.41
N CYS A 218 0.47 8.85 7.09
CA CYS A 218 -0.63 8.48 8.00
C CYS A 218 -0.13 7.96 9.35
N PHE A 219 0.90 7.12 9.35
CA PHE A 219 1.52 6.54 10.55
C PHE A 219 3.00 6.91 10.69
N LYS A 220 3.45 7.96 9.99
CA LYS A 220 4.83 8.40 10.07
C LYS A 220 5.28 8.53 11.53
N ASP A 221 6.50 8.02 11.83
CA ASP A 221 7.13 8.04 13.16
C ASP A 221 6.37 7.31 14.29
N CYS A 222 5.37 6.47 13.96
CA CYS A 222 4.67 5.64 14.95
C CYS A 222 5.50 4.41 15.32
N LYS A 223 6.57 4.59 16.11
CA LYS A 223 7.50 3.53 16.51
C LYS A 223 6.86 2.42 17.33
N ASN A 224 5.71 2.68 17.92
CA ASN A 224 4.91 1.78 18.74
C ASN A 224 3.82 1.03 17.96
N LEU A 225 3.63 1.32 16.67
CA LEU A 225 2.71 0.59 15.79
C LEU A 225 3.31 -0.77 15.44
N VAL A 226 2.66 -1.87 15.84
CA VAL A 226 3.14 -3.24 15.59
C VAL A 226 2.48 -3.89 14.37
N SER A 227 1.24 -3.54 14.09
CA SER A 227 0.55 -3.92 12.86
C SER A 227 -0.54 -2.89 12.51
N ALA A 228 -0.85 -2.79 11.23
CA ALA A 228 -2.01 -2.06 10.74
C ALA A 228 -2.79 -2.97 9.81
N ALA A 229 -4.06 -3.23 10.12
CA ALA A 229 -4.91 -4.06 9.26
C ALA A 229 -5.21 -3.32 7.94
N ALA A 230 -5.78 -4.05 6.99
CA ALA A 230 -5.98 -3.67 5.60
C ALA A 230 -6.21 -2.17 5.33
N ILE A 231 -5.44 -1.63 4.41
CA ILE A 231 -5.58 -0.25 3.93
C ILE A 231 -6.90 -0.12 3.13
N PRO A 232 -7.63 1.01 3.25
CA PRO A 232 -8.90 1.21 2.57
C PRO A 232 -8.82 1.03 1.05
N LYS A 233 -9.80 0.36 0.47
CA LYS A 233 -9.95 0.27 -0.99
C LYS A 233 -10.09 1.68 -1.57
N GLY A 234 -9.40 1.97 -2.67
CA GLY A 234 -9.41 3.30 -3.31
C GLY A 234 -8.23 4.18 -2.96
N VAL A 235 -7.41 3.84 -1.95
CA VAL A 235 -6.15 4.54 -1.67
C VAL A 235 -5.20 4.35 -2.84
N THR A 236 -4.68 5.47 -3.36
CA THR A 236 -3.70 5.52 -4.46
C THR A 236 -2.33 6.02 -4.00
N ASN A 237 -2.29 6.88 -2.99
CA ASN A 237 -1.07 7.47 -2.46
C ASN A 237 -0.82 7.06 -1.00
N MET A 238 0.32 6.37 -0.78
CA MET A 238 0.82 5.95 0.54
C MET A 238 2.24 6.47 0.79
N GLU A 239 2.61 7.61 0.18
CA GLU A 239 3.94 8.20 0.38
C GLU A 239 4.23 8.42 1.86
N SER A 240 5.37 7.90 2.36
CA SER A 240 5.79 7.98 3.76
C SER A 240 4.77 7.48 4.79
N CYS A 241 3.79 6.64 4.38
CA CYS A 241 2.66 6.25 5.25
C CYS A 241 3.12 5.58 6.54
N PHE A 242 4.13 4.70 6.48
CA PHE A 242 4.73 3.98 7.61
C PHE A 242 6.20 4.36 7.82
N TYR A 243 6.61 5.55 7.38
CA TYR A 243 7.98 6.05 7.54
C TYR A 243 8.40 6.00 9.03
N GLU A 244 9.56 5.38 9.36
CA GLU A 244 10.09 5.21 10.72
C GLU A 244 9.18 4.43 11.70
N CYS A 245 8.27 3.59 11.18
CA CYS A 245 7.49 2.68 12.03
C CYS A 245 8.33 1.47 12.46
N LYS A 246 9.34 1.71 13.31
CA LYS A 246 10.34 0.69 13.70
C LYS A 246 9.75 -0.54 14.39
N GLY A 247 8.61 -0.40 15.04
CA GLY A 247 7.88 -1.49 15.71
C GLY A 247 7.00 -2.34 14.78
N LEU A 248 6.83 -1.93 13.52
CA LEU A 248 5.95 -2.61 12.56
C LEU A 248 6.55 -3.97 12.19
N THR A 249 5.91 -5.04 12.63
CA THR A 249 6.34 -6.43 12.36
C THR A 249 5.59 -7.07 11.21
N GLU A 250 4.36 -6.60 10.95
CA GLU A 250 3.47 -7.08 9.89
C GLU A 250 3.02 -5.92 9.02
N ALA A 251 3.35 -5.98 7.73
CA ALA A 251 2.85 -5.00 6.78
C ALA A 251 1.36 -5.22 6.47
N PRO A 252 0.57 -4.15 6.25
CA PRO A 252 -0.82 -4.27 5.85
C PRO A 252 -0.96 -4.85 4.44
N VAL A 253 -2.12 -5.43 4.14
CA VAL A 253 -2.50 -5.74 2.76
C VAL A 253 -2.71 -4.43 2.00
N LEU A 254 -1.98 -4.27 0.89
CA LEU A 254 -2.08 -3.08 0.04
C LEU A 254 -3.26 -3.19 -0.93
N PRO A 255 -4.07 -2.13 -1.11
CA PRO A 255 -5.18 -2.17 -2.08
C PRO A 255 -4.66 -2.14 -3.53
N ALA A 256 -5.40 -2.80 -4.44
CA ALA A 256 -5.06 -2.86 -5.86
C ALA A 256 -5.03 -1.48 -6.57
N SER A 257 -5.48 -0.42 -5.91
CA SER A 257 -5.49 0.96 -6.42
C SER A 257 -4.19 1.73 -6.16
N VAL A 258 -3.29 1.23 -5.29
CA VAL A 258 -2.07 1.95 -4.89
C VAL A 258 -1.12 2.10 -6.07
N THR A 259 -0.67 3.33 -6.30
CA THR A 259 0.30 3.68 -7.35
C THR A 259 1.62 4.22 -6.79
N ASN A 260 1.58 4.88 -5.62
CA ASN A 260 2.74 5.50 -4.99
C ASN A 260 3.03 4.91 -3.60
N LEU A 261 4.20 4.25 -3.49
CA LEU A 261 4.78 3.70 -2.25
C LEU A 261 6.13 4.37 -1.91
N ARG A 262 6.39 5.59 -2.41
CA ARG A 262 7.63 6.31 -2.09
C ARG A 262 7.80 6.45 -0.59
N ASP A 263 8.99 6.07 -0.07
CA ASP A 263 9.35 6.14 1.35
C ASP A 263 8.35 5.43 2.30
N CYS A 264 7.42 4.58 1.78
CA CYS A 264 6.26 4.09 2.54
C CYS A 264 6.65 3.30 3.79
N PHE A 265 7.62 2.40 3.69
CA PHE A 265 8.13 1.58 4.80
C PHE A 265 9.60 1.91 5.13
N TYR A 266 10.02 3.15 4.87
CA TYR A 266 11.37 3.61 5.17
C TYR A 266 11.69 3.40 6.66
N ASN A 267 12.83 2.74 6.99
CA ASN A 267 13.25 2.40 8.36
C ASN A 267 12.20 1.63 9.19
N CYS A 268 11.38 0.78 8.56
CA CYS A 268 10.56 -0.20 9.28
C CYS A 268 11.45 -1.38 9.71
N GLU A 269 12.30 -1.16 10.71
CA GLU A 269 13.30 -2.12 11.18
C GLU A 269 12.69 -3.45 11.66
N GLY A 270 11.46 -3.43 12.20
CA GLY A 270 10.74 -4.62 12.69
C GLY A 270 10.20 -5.53 11.57
N LEU A 271 10.15 -5.03 10.32
CA LEU A 271 9.50 -5.74 9.21
C LEU A 271 10.39 -6.88 8.70
N THR A 272 9.88 -8.11 8.75
CA THR A 272 10.62 -9.31 8.29
C THR A 272 10.22 -9.76 6.89
N GLN A 273 9.03 -9.41 6.44
CA GLN A 273 8.48 -9.75 5.12
C GLN A 273 7.82 -8.52 4.49
N ALA A 274 8.11 -8.26 3.22
CA ALA A 274 7.42 -7.21 2.45
C ALA A 274 5.99 -7.64 2.12
N PRO A 275 5.02 -6.71 2.06
CA PRO A 275 3.68 -7.01 1.56
C PRO A 275 3.73 -7.38 0.07
N GLU A 276 2.70 -8.05 -0.42
CA GLU A 276 2.51 -8.22 -1.87
C GLU A 276 2.35 -6.85 -2.53
N ILE A 277 3.11 -6.60 -3.60
CA ILE A 277 3.08 -5.32 -4.31
C ILE A 277 2.02 -5.38 -5.40
N PRO A 278 1.00 -4.50 -5.37
CA PRO A 278 -0.03 -4.46 -6.41
C PRO A 278 0.52 -4.11 -7.80
N GLU A 279 -0.11 -4.64 -8.86
CA GLU A 279 0.26 -4.39 -10.25
C GLU A 279 0.24 -2.89 -10.64
N SER A 280 -0.62 -2.11 -9.98
CA SER A 280 -0.80 -0.66 -10.21
C SER A 280 0.36 0.21 -9.73
N VAL A 281 1.25 -0.32 -8.87
CA VAL A 281 2.36 0.45 -8.29
C VAL A 281 3.35 0.86 -9.37
N THR A 282 3.68 2.15 -9.41
CA THR A 282 4.66 2.72 -10.35
C THR A 282 5.91 3.26 -9.66
N ASN A 283 5.78 3.73 -8.42
CA ASN A 283 6.86 4.36 -7.67
C ASN A 283 7.11 3.64 -6.34
N MET A 284 8.32 3.06 -6.20
CA MET A 284 8.81 2.40 -4.99
C MET A 284 10.12 3.02 -4.48
N ARG A 285 10.39 4.31 -4.81
CA ARG A 285 11.60 4.98 -4.34
C ARG A 285 11.70 4.87 -2.82
N ASN A 286 12.85 4.37 -2.32
CA ASN A 286 13.16 4.15 -0.91
C ASN A 286 12.09 3.37 -0.11
N CYS A 287 11.22 2.61 -0.78
CA CYS A 287 10.04 2.01 -0.13
C CYS A 287 10.39 1.19 1.12
N PHE A 288 11.42 0.35 1.05
CA PHE A 288 11.90 -0.50 2.14
C PHE A 288 13.33 -0.15 2.59
N ASN A 289 13.80 1.07 2.28
CA ASN A 289 15.13 1.51 2.70
C ASN A 289 15.25 1.43 4.22
N GLY A 290 16.31 0.79 4.73
CA GLY A 290 16.54 0.63 6.17
C GLY A 290 15.67 -0.43 6.87
N CYS A 291 14.94 -1.26 6.12
CA CYS A 291 14.26 -2.43 6.68
C CYS A 291 15.28 -3.52 6.99
N THR A 292 16.09 -3.32 8.05
CA THR A 292 17.27 -4.14 8.34
C THR A 292 16.98 -5.61 8.61
N ASN A 293 15.78 -5.94 9.10
CA ASN A 293 15.35 -7.32 9.36
C ASN A 293 14.55 -7.95 8.21
N LEU A 294 14.38 -7.26 7.08
CA LEU A 294 13.65 -7.79 5.93
C LEU A 294 14.43 -8.96 5.31
N THR A 295 13.82 -10.15 5.33
CA THR A 295 14.43 -11.38 4.80
C THR A 295 13.79 -11.86 3.51
N GLN A 296 12.53 -11.50 3.25
CA GLN A 296 11.73 -12.01 2.14
C GLN A 296 10.97 -10.89 1.42
N ILE A 297 10.97 -11.00 0.10
CA ILE A 297 10.18 -10.16 -0.80
C ILE A 297 9.34 -11.10 -1.66
N SER A 298 8.02 -10.91 -1.69
CA SER A 298 7.14 -11.65 -2.59
C SER A 298 7.48 -11.33 -4.06
N PRO A 299 7.34 -12.30 -4.98
CA PRO A 299 7.52 -12.04 -6.40
C PRO A 299 6.64 -10.88 -6.88
N PHE A 300 7.18 -10.04 -7.74
CA PHE A 300 6.40 -8.98 -8.38
C PHE A 300 5.38 -9.59 -9.36
N PRO A 301 4.19 -8.99 -9.51
CA PRO A 301 3.23 -9.40 -10.54
C PRO A 301 3.85 -9.37 -11.93
N ALA A 302 3.44 -10.31 -12.81
CA ALA A 302 3.98 -10.39 -14.17
C ALA A 302 3.81 -9.08 -14.99
N ASN A 303 2.72 -8.34 -14.73
CA ASN A 303 2.40 -7.07 -15.37
C ASN A 303 2.69 -5.87 -14.46
N ALA A 304 3.61 -6.00 -13.51
CA ALA A 304 3.98 -4.89 -12.61
C ALA A 304 4.42 -3.66 -13.40
N LYS A 305 3.93 -2.48 -12.99
CA LYS A 305 4.17 -1.18 -13.67
C LYS A 305 5.26 -0.35 -12.99
N VAL A 306 6.01 -0.93 -12.07
CA VAL A 306 7.05 -0.23 -11.31
C VAL A 306 8.13 0.28 -12.25
N THR A 307 8.35 1.60 -12.26
CA THR A 307 9.41 2.25 -13.06
C THR A 307 10.56 2.76 -12.20
N ASN A 308 10.29 3.14 -10.95
CA ASN A 308 11.27 3.71 -10.05
C ASN A 308 11.45 2.83 -8.80
N MET A 309 12.64 2.24 -8.65
CA MET A 309 13.08 1.49 -7.47
C MET A 309 14.36 2.09 -6.86
N ASN A 310 14.63 3.41 -7.07
CA ASN A 310 15.77 4.09 -6.48
C ASN A 310 15.78 3.91 -4.95
N GLY A 311 16.85 3.33 -4.40
CA GLY A 311 17.02 3.06 -2.98
C GLY A 311 16.02 2.08 -2.37
N CYS A 312 15.20 1.39 -3.15
CA CYS A 312 14.03 0.63 -2.68
C CYS A 312 14.36 -0.35 -1.55
N PHE A 313 15.44 -1.10 -1.65
CA PHE A 313 15.92 -2.06 -0.66
C PHE A 313 17.28 -1.69 -0.08
N SER A 314 17.68 -0.41 -0.18
CA SER A 314 18.93 0.06 0.43
C SER A 314 18.94 -0.26 1.92
N GLU A 315 20.07 -0.76 2.43
CA GLU A 315 20.25 -1.11 3.85
C GLU A 315 19.31 -2.22 4.39
N CYS A 316 18.72 -3.04 3.51
CA CYS A 316 18.07 -4.29 3.88
C CYS A 316 19.14 -5.35 4.20
N GLU A 317 19.78 -5.21 5.35
CA GLU A 317 20.98 -5.98 5.69
C GLU A 317 20.72 -7.49 5.81
N SER A 318 19.52 -7.92 6.17
CA SER A 318 19.13 -9.34 6.33
C SER A 318 18.69 -10.01 5.02
N LEU A 319 18.56 -9.24 3.93
CA LEU A 319 18.08 -9.76 2.66
C LEU A 319 19.15 -10.65 2.00
N THR A 320 18.79 -11.91 1.72
CA THR A 320 19.72 -12.91 1.13
C THR A 320 19.47 -13.15 -0.35
N GLN A 321 18.25 -12.96 -0.81
CA GLN A 321 17.81 -13.17 -2.18
C GLN A 321 16.76 -12.12 -2.59
N VAL A 322 16.64 -11.86 -3.88
CA VAL A 322 15.68 -10.92 -4.47
C VAL A 322 14.96 -11.65 -5.62
N PRO A 323 13.63 -11.53 -5.74
CA PRO A 323 12.91 -12.05 -6.90
C PRO A 323 13.30 -11.29 -8.19
N ALA A 324 12.88 -11.82 -9.35
CA ALA A 324 13.05 -11.11 -10.62
C ALA A 324 12.45 -9.70 -10.55
N LEU A 325 13.20 -8.71 -11.04
CA LEU A 325 12.75 -7.32 -11.07
C LEU A 325 11.66 -7.10 -12.14
N PRO A 326 10.74 -6.14 -11.94
CA PRO A 326 9.74 -5.79 -12.95
C PRO A 326 10.36 -5.38 -14.28
N ALA A 327 9.84 -5.90 -15.39
CA ALA A 327 10.33 -5.58 -16.74
C ALA A 327 10.18 -4.09 -17.11
N SER A 328 9.37 -3.34 -16.38
CA SER A 328 9.13 -1.89 -16.58
C SER A 328 10.13 -0.99 -15.85
N VAL A 329 10.97 -1.54 -14.95
CA VAL A 329 11.84 -0.70 -14.11
C VAL A 329 12.94 -0.03 -14.91
N THR A 330 13.14 1.28 -14.68
CA THR A 330 14.15 2.09 -15.38
C THR A 330 15.24 2.62 -14.46
N ASP A 331 14.93 2.83 -13.18
CA ASP A 331 15.87 3.36 -12.17
C ASP A 331 16.00 2.41 -10.98
N ILE A 332 17.20 1.83 -10.83
CA ILE A 332 17.61 1.00 -9.68
C ILE A 332 18.83 1.60 -8.97
N THR A 333 19.04 2.92 -9.08
CA THR A 333 20.10 3.63 -8.35
C THR A 333 20.00 3.33 -6.85
N ASN A 334 21.11 2.94 -6.20
CA ASN A 334 21.15 2.55 -4.78
C ASN A 334 20.20 1.42 -4.37
N CYS A 335 19.55 0.69 -5.28
CA CYS A 335 18.44 -0.21 -4.96
C CYS A 335 18.79 -1.26 -3.91
N PHE A 336 19.97 -1.87 -4.00
CA PHE A 336 20.48 -2.89 -3.08
C PHE A 336 21.72 -2.42 -2.32
N ARG A 337 21.93 -1.10 -2.24
CA ARG A 337 23.06 -0.51 -1.50
C ARG A 337 23.09 -1.05 -0.07
N LYS A 338 24.27 -1.58 0.38
CA LYS A 338 24.45 -2.16 1.73
C LYS A 338 23.55 -3.36 2.07
N CYS A 339 23.04 -4.09 1.09
CA CYS A 339 22.46 -5.41 1.33
C CYS A 339 23.56 -6.41 1.65
N LYS A 340 24.08 -6.36 2.89
CA LYS A 340 25.30 -7.04 3.31
C LYS A 340 25.25 -8.56 3.21
N ASN A 341 24.04 -9.16 3.30
CA ASN A 341 23.81 -10.59 3.23
C ASN A 341 23.34 -11.09 1.85
N LEU A 342 23.18 -10.19 0.87
CA LEU A 342 22.80 -10.57 -0.49
C LEU A 342 23.94 -11.37 -1.14
N THR A 343 23.65 -12.60 -1.59
CA THR A 343 24.66 -13.52 -2.17
C THR A 343 24.65 -13.54 -3.69
N GLN A 344 23.49 -13.28 -4.29
CA GLN A 344 23.28 -13.29 -5.74
C GLN A 344 22.48 -12.04 -6.16
N ALA A 345 22.95 -11.32 -7.17
CA ALA A 345 22.20 -10.23 -7.76
C ALA A 345 21.05 -10.79 -8.63
N PRO A 346 19.89 -10.12 -8.69
CA PRO A 346 18.87 -10.43 -9.68
C PRO A 346 19.37 -10.07 -11.10
N GLU A 347 18.83 -10.72 -12.14
CA GLU A 347 19.03 -10.27 -13.51
C GLU A 347 18.42 -8.88 -13.71
N ILE A 348 19.12 -8.03 -14.45
CA ILE A 348 18.73 -6.63 -14.65
C ILE A 348 17.87 -6.51 -15.93
N PRO A 349 16.61 -6.03 -15.84
CA PRO A 349 15.75 -5.83 -17.01
C PRO A 349 16.35 -4.89 -18.04
N ALA A 350 16.11 -5.16 -19.33
CA ALA A 350 16.64 -4.36 -20.45
C ALA A 350 16.18 -2.88 -20.45
N SER A 351 15.10 -2.58 -19.74
CA SER A 351 14.56 -1.22 -19.54
C SER A 351 15.39 -0.35 -18.61
N VAL A 352 16.28 -0.93 -17.81
CA VAL A 352 17.09 -0.18 -16.83
C VAL A 352 18.12 0.73 -17.53
N THR A 353 18.14 1.99 -17.11
CA THR A 353 19.09 2.99 -17.58
C THR A 353 19.90 3.62 -16.44
N GLN A 354 19.44 3.51 -15.19
CA GLN A 354 20.07 4.09 -14.01
C GLN A 354 20.35 3.00 -12.98
N MET A 355 21.66 2.76 -12.66
CA MET A 355 22.06 1.77 -11.65
C MET A 355 23.32 2.17 -10.86
N THR A 356 23.57 3.46 -10.71
CA THR A 356 24.63 4.00 -9.85
C THR A 356 24.52 3.45 -8.44
N ARG A 357 25.63 2.92 -7.87
CA ARG A 357 25.71 2.35 -6.52
C ARG A 357 24.69 1.24 -6.23
N CYS A 358 24.18 0.56 -7.26
CA CYS A 358 23.10 -0.42 -7.10
C CYS A 358 23.43 -1.51 -6.08
N PHE A 359 24.65 -2.06 -6.12
CA PHE A 359 25.17 -3.10 -5.22
C PHE A 359 26.30 -2.61 -4.31
N TYR A 360 26.41 -1.30 -4.09
CA TYR A 360 27.44 -0.71 -3.23
C TYR A 360 27.45 -1.36 -1.83
N VAL A 361 28.60 -1.90 -1.38
CA VAL A 361 28.80 -2.57 -0.07
C VAL A 361 27.91 -3.83 0.09
N CYS A 362 27.64 -4.57 -0.99
CA CYS A 362 27.09 -5.93 -0.91
C CYS A 362 28.24 -6.93 -0.65
N VAL A 363 28.73 -6.93 0.58
CA VAL A 363 30.01 -7.61 0.95
C VAL A 363 30.00 -9.13 0.78
N LYS A 364 28.82 -9.78 0.75
CA LYS A 364 28.64 -11.23 0.52
C LYS A 364 28.23 -11.58 -0.91
N LEU A 365 28.08 -10.60 -1.80
CA LEU A 365 27.69 -10.85 -3.17
C LEU A 365 28.77 -11.65 -3.90
N THR A 366 28.44 -12.87 -4.34
CA THR A 366 29.34 -13.77 -5.08
C THR A 366 29.06 -13.76 -6.58
N GLN A 367 27.81 -13.49 -6.98
CA GLN A 367 27.35 -13.52 -8.35
C GLN A 367 26.71 -12.17 -8.73
N ALA A 368 27.33 -11.50 -9.69
CA ALA A 368 26.73 -10.33 -10.36
C ALA A 368 25.60 -10.76 -11.31
N PRO A 369 24.76 -9.83 -11.81
CA PRO A 369 23.86 -10.13 -12.92
C PRO A 369 24.68 -10.59 -14.15
N SER A 370 24.08 -11.41 -15.02
CA SER A 370 24.80 -11.95 -16.19
C SER A 370 25.24 -10.85 -17.17
N THR A 371 24.42 -9.81 -17.32
CA THR A 371 24.65 -8.68 -18.23
C THR A 371 24.21 -7.36 -17.63
N ILE A 372 24.85 -6.28 -18.08
CA ILE A 372 24.39 -4.90 -17.86
C ILE A 372 23.59 -4.43 -19.09
N PRO A 373 22.39 -3.84 -18.91
CA PRO A 373 21.60 -3.36 -20.05
C PRO A 373 22.30 -2.30 -20.91
N LYS A 374 22.08 -2.36 -22.21
CA LYS A 374 22.68 -1.42 -23.19
C LYS A 374 22.25 0.04 -23.01
N GLY A 375 21.21 0.31 -22.22
CA GLY A 375 20.76 1.66 -21.86
C GLY A 375 21.58 2.30 -20.72
N VAL A 376 22.40 1.52 -20.02
CA VAL A 376 23.22 2.01 -18.89
C VAL A 376 24.48 2.70 -19.40
N THR A 377 24.71 3.92 -18.94
CA THR A 377 25.92 4.72 -19.28
C THR A 377 26.82 4.97 -18.08
N ASN A 378 26.29 4.85 -16.87
CA ASN A 378 26.98 5.19 -15.62
C ASN A 378 26.88 4.04 -14.61
N LEU A 379 28.05 3.51 -14.22
CA LEU A 379 28.23 2.45 -13.21
C LEU A 379 29.02 2.94 -11.99
N HIS A 380 28.97 4.26 -11.68
CA HIS A 380 29.68 4.80 -10.53
C HIS A 380 29.42 3.99 -9.26
N SER A 381 30.46 3.46 -8.64
CA SER A 381 30.45 2.64 -7.42
C SER A 381 29.44 1.48 -7.45
N CYS A 382 29.05 0.96 -8.62
CA CYS A 382 27.95 0.00 -8.72
C CYS A 382 28.22 -1.29 -7.92
N PHE A 383 29.46 -1.80 -7.94
CA PHE A 383 29.89 -3.00 -7.22
C PHE A 383 31.00 -2.68 -6.21
N ASP A 384 31.20 -1.40 -5.85
CA ASP A 384 32.21 -0.98 -4.88
C ASP A 384 32.00 -1.74 -3.55
N ASN A 385 33.10 -2.31 -3.02
CA ASN A 385 33.12 -3.10 -1.80
C ASN A 385 32.26 -4.41 -1.85
N CYS A 386 32.11 -5.00 -3.06
CA CYS A 386 31.57 -6.36 -3.23
C CYS A 386 32.71 -7.37 -3.05
N ARG A 387 33.20 -7.51 -1.82
CA ARG A 387 34.45 -8.23 -1.46
C ARG A 387 34.48 -9.69 -1.88
N LYS A 388 33.31 -10.34 -2.06
CA LYS A 388 33.18 -11.76 -2.42
C LYS A 388 32.83 -11.97 -3.89
N LEU A 389 32.70 -10.90 -4.67
CA LEU A 389 32.42 -10.99 -6.10
C LEU A 389 33.59 -11.63 -6.84
N THR A 390 33.33 -12.78 -7.50
CA THR A 390 34.36 -13.54 -8.21
C THR A 390 34.45 -13.20 -9.69
N LYS A 391 33.31 -12.84 -10.30
CA LYS A 391 33.20 -12.51 -11.71
C LYS A 391 32.33 -11.28 -11.93
N ALA A 392 32.84 -10.33 -12.72
CA ALA A 392 32.08 -9.15 -13.13
C ALA A 392 31.07 -9.52 -14.24
N PRO A 393 29.96 -8.77 -14.38
CA PRO A 393 29.13 -8.82 -15.59
C PRO A 393 29.94 -8.29 -16.79
N VAL A 394 29.51 -8.63 -18.01
CA VAL A 394 30.04 -7.96 -19.22
C VAL A 394 29.61 -6.50 -19.20
N ILE A 395 30.56 -5.56 -19.30
CA ILE A 395 30.29 -4.13 -19.31
C ILE A 395 30.09 -3.65 -20.75
N PRO A 396 28.88 -3.20 -21.14
CA PRO A 396 28.54 -2.90 -22.52
C PRO A 396 29.20 -1.62 -23.04
N LYS A 397 29.22 -1.47 -24.35
CA LYS A 397 29.78 -0.30 -25.09
C LYS A 397 29.15 1.04 -24.68
N SER A 398 27.94 1.03 -24.15
CA SER A 398 27.22 2.22 -23.71
C SER A 398 27.82 2.88 -22.46
N VAL A 399 28.56 2.14 -21.65
CA VAL A 399 29.12 2.65 -20.41
C VAL A 399 30.29 3.62 -20.72
N THR A 400 30.13 4.83 -20.18
CA THR A 400 31.15 5.90 -20.30
C THR A 400 31.72 6.33 -18.96
N PHE A 401 31.09 5.92 -17.86
CA PHE A 401 31.47 6.30 -16.51
C PHE A 401 31.42 5.11 -15.56
N MET A 402 32.53 4.71 -14.96
CA MET A 402 32.63 3.59 -14.03
C MET A 402 33.61 3.84 -12.86
N GLN A 403 33.71 5.11 -12.43
CA GLN A 403 34.51 5.51 -11.27
C GLN A 403 34.14 4.65 -10.06
N TYR A 404 35.14 4.03 -9.41
CA TYR A 404 34.99 3.13 -8.26
C TYR A 404 34.11 1.88 -8.50
N CYS A 405 33.84 1.49 -9.75
CA CYS A 405 32.84 0.46 -10.06
C CYS A 405 33.10 -0.86 -9.33
N PHE A 406 34.33 -1.36 -9.35
CA PHE A 406 34.77 -2.62 -8.70
C PHE A 406 35.77 -2.38 -7.56
N LYS A 407 35.87 -1.16 -7.05
CA LYS A 407 36.77 -0.85 -5.94
C LYS A 407 36.52 -1.81 -4.76
N PHE A 408 37.61 -2.37 -4.17
CA PHE A 408 37.57 -3.35 -3.09
C PHE A 408 36.88 -4.68 -3.42
N CYS A 409 36.84 -5.09 -4.70
CA CYS A 409 36.39 -6.43 -5.11
C CYS A 409 37.59 -7.41 -5.07
N GLY A 410 38.09 -7.72 -3.88
CA GLY A 410 39.33 -8.49 -3.69
C GLY A 410 39.29 -9.93 -4.22
N GLU A 411 38.14 -10.55 -4.41
CA GLU A 411 37.98 -11.89 -4.97
C GLU A 411 37.74 -11.91 -6.50
N LEU A 412 37.70 -10.74 -7.16
CA LEU A 412 37.43 -10.62 -8.59
C LEU A 412 38.58 -11.18 -9.43
N THR A 413 38.28 -12.13 -10.30
CA THR A 413 39.32 -12.85 -11.12
C THR A 413 39.28 -12.52 -12.60
N GLU A 414 38.16 -12.03 -13.11
CA GLU A 414 37.96 -11.75 -14.54
C GLU A 414 36.96 -10.60 -14.75
N VAL A 415 37.28 -9.73 -15.73
CA VAL A 415 36.43 -8.63 -16.18
C VAL A 415 36.41 -8.57 -17.69
N THR A 416 35.26 -8.35 -18.30
CA THR A 416 35.14 -8.06 -19.74
C THR A 416 34.47 -6.69 -19.93
N LEU A 417 35.20 -5.78 -20.58
CA LEU A 417 34.76 -4.45 -20.93
C LEU A 417 34.60 -4.36 -22.44
N GLU A 418 33.38 -4.07 -22.91
CA GLU A 418 33.13 -3.77 -24.32
C GLU A 418 33.17 -2.25 -24.58
N CYS A 419 33.26 -1.42 -23.52
CA CYS A 419 33.30 0.03 -23.62
C CYS A 419 34.72 0.54 -23.92
N ASN A 420 34.78 1.79 -24.37
CA ASN A 420 36.06 2.49 -24.54
C ASN A 420 36.54 3.09 -23.21
N TYR A 421 37.87 3.24 -23.08
CA TYR A 421 38.44 3.95 -21.93
C TYR A 421 38.02 5.43 -21.96
N GLY A 422 37.37 5.89 -20.89
CA GLY A 422 36.80 7.24 -20.76
C GLY A 422 37.74 8.29 -20.13
N GLY A 423 39.00 7.91 -19.84
CA GLY A 423 39.97 8.77 -19.14
C GLY A 423 39.87 8.72 -17.61
N GLU A 424 40.83 9.37 -16.93
CA GLU A 424 41.03 9.36 -15.48
C GLU A 424 39.74 9.64 -14.71
N GLU A 425 39.09 10.77 -14.98
CA GLU A 425 37.88 11.18 -14.23
C GLU A 425 36.75 10.17 -14.30
N SER A 426 36.60 9.47 -15.42
CA SER A 426 35.50 8.54 -15.66
C SER A 426 35.79 7.14 -15.13
N PHE A 427 37.05 6.73 -15.00
CA PHE A 427 37.47 5.38 -14.62
C PHE A 427 38.28 5.33 -13.32
N ARG A 428 38.43 6.46 -12.61
CA ARG A 428 39.21 6.56 -11.37
C ARG A 428 38.92 5.40 -10.41
N GLU A 429 40.02 4.73 -9.97
CA GLU A 429 39.97 3.64 -9.00
C GLU A 429 38.95 2.53 -9.31
N ALA A 430 38.62 2.32 -10.59
CA ALA A 430 37.62 1.35 -11.00
C ALA A 430 37.93 -0.08 -10.53
N PHE A 431 39.25 -0.41 -10.37
CA PHE A 431 39.74 -1.73 -9.95
C PHE A 431 40.69 -1.66 -8.72
N PHE A 432 40.64 -0.57 -7.98
CA PHE A 432 41.48 -0.41 -6.79
C PHE A 432 41.22 -1.52 -5.77
N SER A 433 42.27 -2.20 -5.28
CA SER A 433 42.19 -3.35 -4.38
C SER A 433 41.35 -4.52 -4.92
N CYS A 434 41.50 -4.82 -6.22
CA CYS A 434 41.07 -6.06 -6.84
C CYS A 434 42.23 -7.05 -6.88
N ASP A 435 42.61 -7.60 -5.73
CA ASP A 435 43.89 -8.29 -5.51
C ASP A 435 44.03 -9.60 -6.30
N LYS A 436 42.95 -10.21 -6.73
CA LYS A 436 42.93 -11.47 -7.54
C LYS A 436 42.93 -11.24 -9.06
N LEU A 437 42.85 -10.00 -9.52
CA LEU A 437 43.11 -9.71 -10.94
C LEU A 437 44.58 -9.92 -11.25
N THR A 438 44.86 -10.75 -12.24
CA THR A 438 46.21 -11.11 -12.69
C THR A 438 46.46 -10.65 -14.13
N ALA A 439 47.69 -10.83 -14.66
CA ALA A 439 47.98 -10.54 -16.06
C ALA A 439 46.96 -11.16 -17.02
N GLY A 440 46.40 -10.38 -17.92
CA GLY A 440 45.38 -10.81 -18.91
C GLY A 440 43.98 -11.03 -18.38
N SER A 441 43.68 -10.69 -17.12
CA SER A 441 42.38 -10.91 -16.52
C SER A 441 41.29 -9.87 -16.92
N ILE A 442 41.69 -8.72 -17.47
CA ILE A 442 40.75 -7.68 -17.94
C ILE A 442 40.76 -7.65 -19.47
N LYS A 443 39.69 -8.11 -20.07
CA LYS A 443 39.47 -8.15 -21.52
C LYS A 443 38.85 -6.86 -21.99
N VAL A 444 39.47 -6.19 -22.98
CA VAL A 444 39.02 -4.90 -23.53
C VAL A 444 38.95 -4.95 -25.05
N PRO A 445 38.27 -4.03 -25.75
CA PRO A 445 38.31 -3.96 -27.22
C PRO A 445 39.74 -3.89 -27.73
N ALA A 446 40.05 -4.60 -28.82
CA ALA A 446 41.40 -4.73 -29.35
C ALA A 446 42.05 -3.36 -29.69
N ASP A 447 41.26 -2.42 -30.18
CA ASP A 447 41.66 -1.03 -30.50
C ASP A 447 41.80 -0.11 -29.27
N GLN A 448 41.45 -0.59 -28.09
CA GLN A 448 41.50 0.18 -26.82
C GLN A 448 42.58 -0.32 -25.85
N VAL A 449 43.27 -1.42 -26.16
CA VAL A 449 44.26 -2.05 -25.25
C VAL A 449 45.31 -1.04 -24.77
N ASP A 450 45.88 -0.26 -25.67
CA ASP A 450 46.93 0.72 -25.32
C ASP A 450 46.37 1.86 -24.45
N ALA A 451 45.13 2.34 -24.73
CA ALA A 451 44.48 3.37 -23.93
C ALA A 451 44.21 2.91 -22.49
N TYR A 452 43.70 1.66 -22.34
CA TYR A 452 43.49 1.06 -21.02
C TYR A 452 44.80 0.83 -20.25
N LYS A 453 45.86 0.36 -20.93
CA LYS A 453 47.19 0.19 -20.31
C LYS A 453 47.78 1.52 -19.85
N ALA A 454 47.63 2.58 -20.65
CA ALA A 454 48.13 3.91 -20.29
C ALA A 454 47.39 4.50 -19.06
N GLY A 455 46.11 4.18 -18.88
CA GLY A 455 45.29 4.63 -17.73
C GLY A 455 45.26 3.64 -16.56
N ALA A 456 46.12 2.61 -16.52
CA ALA A 456 46.05 1.56 -15.49
C ALA A 456 46.21 2.11 -14.07
N ASP A 457 47.13 3.02 -13.84
CA ASP A 457 47.38 3.65 -12.53
C ASP A 457 46.14 4.43 -12.04
N ASP A 458 45.50 5.18 -12.94
CA ASP A 458 44.26 5.94 -12.60
C ASP A 458 43.14 5.00 -12.16
N MET A 459 43.09 3.80 -12.77
CA MET A 459 42.08 2.76 -12.42
C MET A 459 42.51 1.96 -11.19
N GLY A 460 43.70 2.18 -10.61
CA GLY A 460 44.20 1.48 -9.44
C GLY A 460 44.53 0.01 -9.73
N THR A 461 45.12 -0.27 -10.90
CA THR A 461 45.47 -1.63 -11.34
C THR A 461 46.78 -1.64 -12.18
N GLU A 462 47.28 -2.82 -12.57
CA GLU A 462 48.49 -3.00 -13.35
C GLU A 462 48.19 -3.04 -14.86
N ALA A 463 49.08 -2.48 -15.68
CA ALA A 463 48.92 -2.41 -17.14
C ALA A 463 48.87 -3.79 -17.82
N ASP A 464 49.57 -4.80 -17.29
CA ASP A 464 49.65 -6.16 -17.81
C ASP A 464 48.32 -6.94 -17.64
N ARG A 465 47.41 -6.45 -16.80
CA ARG A 465 46.08 -7.05 -16.62
C ARG A 465 45.19 -6.86 -17.85
N PHE A 466 45.45 -5.86 -18.71
CA PHE A 466 44.64 -5.55 -19.89
C PHE A 466 45.12 -6.33 -21.13
N VAL A 467 44.17 -7.05 -21.76
CA VAL A 467 44.42 -7.77 -23.02
C VAL A 467 43.24 -7.56 -23.97
N ALA A 468 43.48 -7.79 -25.28
CA ALA A 468 42.38 -7.79 -26.26
C ALA A 468 41.36 -8.87 -25.92
N ALA A 469 40.09 -8.52 -26.00
CA ALA A 469 39.01 -9.53 -25.99
C ALA A 469 39.14 -10.41 -27.24
N PRO A 470 38.83 -11.73 -27.16
CA PRO A 470 38.92 -12.66 -28.27
C PRO A 470 37.94 -12.33 -29.38
#